data_3b12916d95f979209fbe70e293b3b423
#
_entry.id   3b12916d95f979209fbe70e293b3b423
#
_cell.length_a   1.000
_cell.length_b   1.000
_cell.length_c   1.000
_cell.angle_alpha   90.00
_cell.angle_beta   90.00
_cell.angle_gamma   90.00
#
_symmetry.space_group_name_H-M   'P 1'
#
loop_
_entity.id
_entity.type
_entity.pdbx_description
1 polymer ?
#
loop_
_entity_poly.entity_id
_entity_poly.type
_entity_poly.pdbx_seq_one_letter_code
_entity_poly.pdbx_strand_id
1 'polypeptide(L)'
;MLKPIALALLASLSLAVAADAATPPDRYAPKPYVTLKHPAWSKDAILYQLNTRQFTPEGTFRAAEKQLPRLKALGVDIIWLMPVNPIGVQNRKGTLGSPYSVRDYYGVNPEFGTLADLKSFVNTAHRLGLHVILDWVANHTAWDNSLHAQHPDWYEHDWKGANRPTPWWDWSDIIDLDYSKPGLRRYMTDAMKYWVRTAGIDGFRCDVAGYVPLDFWENARAELDAIKPVFMLAEFDQRDVHRAAFDASYAWKWNNAMADIAAGKADVGALFGYYSEVQSAWPAEAMRMTYTENHDQNAWEGTEFERFGKALPAAIVLSFVGEGLPLIYNGQEAGNPRRLKFFERDPIEWRDHPNNDLFKRLIAFRKSHPALWNAPWGAAMTPVVNSAPTKVLSFVRAKNGDKVFALFNLSGDPQTVSFTDGPSDGSYVDFADGSALMITRATTVKLAPWSYRVLATSR
;
A
#
# COMPACT_ATOMS: atom_id res chain seq x y z
N MET A 1 27.13 -56.19 75.46
CA MET A 1 27.35 -54.84 74.94
C MET A 1 26.74 -54.78 73.54
N LEU A 2 25.49 -54.33 73.48
CA LEU A 2 24.74 -54.17 72.21
C LEU A 2 24.65 -52.70 71.91
N LYS A 3 25.13 -52.26 70.76
CA LYS A 3 24.95 -50.88 70.21
C LYS A 3 23.65 -50.83 69.44
N PRO A 4 22.82 -49.75 69.55
CA PRO A 4 21.63 -49.59 68.74
C PRO A 4 21.95 -49.00 67.42
N ILE A 5 21.29 -49.52 66.39
CA ILE A 5 21.32 -49.03 65.00
C ILE A 5 20.23 -47.97 64.88
N ALA A 6 20.61 -46.74 64.49
CA ALA A 6 19.69 -45.69 64.22
C ALA A 6 19.16 -45.82 62.76
N LEU A 7 17.84 -45.95 62.59
CA LEU A 7 17.19 -45.99 61.31
C LEU A 7 16.80 -44.53 60.88
N ALA A 8 17.43 -44.00 59.85
CA ALA A 8 17.09 -42.70 59.32
C ALA A 8 15.95 -42.86 58.30
N LEU A 9 14.78 -42.30 58.61
CA LEU A 9 13.66 -42.14 57.69
C LEU A 9 13.92 -40.94 56.78
N LEU A 10 14.13 -41.17 55.48
CA LEU A 10 14.07 -40.13 54.46
C LEU A 10 12.61 -39.87 54.07
N ALA A 11 12.08 -38.72 54.49
CA ALA A 11 10.79 -38.22 54.01
C ALA A 11 11.00 -37.50 52.66
N SER A 12 10.57 -38.12 51.58
CA SER A 12 10.49 -37.49 50.25
C SER A 12 9.32 -36.52 50.21
N LEU A 13 9.60 -35.20 50.22
CA LEU A 13 8.63 -34.17 49.92
C LEU A 13 8.40 -34.12 48.39
N SER A 14 7.24 -34.64 47.96
CA SER A 14 6.77 -34.44 46.59
C SER A 14 6.14 -33.04 46.51
N LEU A 15 6.86 -32.09 45.88
CA LEU A 15 6.25 -30.83 45.45
C LEU A 15 5.28 -31.14 44.29
N ALA A 16 3.99 -31.15 44.59
CA ALA A 16 2.98 -31.07 43.52
C ALA A 16 3.01 -29.64 42.95
N VAL A 17 3.53 -29.50 41.74
CA VAL A 17 3.34 -28.28 40.95
C VAL A 17 1.85 -28.24 40.58
N ALA A 18 1.11 -27.35 41.23
CA ALA A 18 -0.26 -27.05 40.83
C ALA A 18 -0.19 -26.46 39.41
N ALA A 19 -0.68 -27.20 38.43
CA ALA A 19 -0.92 -26.64 37.10
C ALA A 19 -1.94 -25.50 37.26
N ASP A 20 -1.51 -24.30 36.95
CA ASP A 20 -2.39 -23.14 36.87
C ASP A 20 -3.52 -23.50 35.91
N ALA A 21 -4.72 -23.75 36.45
CA ALA A 21 -5.91 -23.94 35.65
C ALA A 21 -6.17 -22.59 34.93
N ALA A 22 -5.91 -22.56 33.63
CA ALA A 22 -6.16 -21.38 32.81
C ALA A 22 -7.58 -20.90 33.06
N THR A 23 -7.72 -19.68 33.55
CA THR A 23 -9.02 -19.04 33.77
C THR A 23 -9.83 -19.15 32.48
N PRO A 24 -11.08 -19.66 32.50
CA PRO A 24 -11.89 -19.74 31.29
C PRO A 24 -11.96 -18.36 30.65
N PRO A 25 -11.82 -18.26 29.29
CA PRO A 25 -11.87 -16.99 28.63
C PRO A 25 -13.19 -16.29 28.95
N ASP A 26 -13.11 -15.04 29.37
CA ASP A 26 -14.30 -14.21 29.62
C ASP A 26 -15.11 -14.10 28.32
N ARG A 27 -16.34 -14.65 28.33
CA ARG A 27 -17.23 -14.63 27.16
C ARG A 27 -17.64 -13.21 26.73
N TYR A 28 -17.44 -12.23 27.60
CA TYR A 28 -17.72 -10.82 27.35
C TYR A 28 -16.46 -10.02 26.97
N ALA A 29 -15.29 -10.64 26.99
CA ALA A 29 -14.07 -9.96 26.56
C ALA A 29 -14.19 -9.52 25.09
N PRO A 30 -13.77 -8.30 24.75
CA PRO A 30 -13.76 -7.83 23.38
C PRO A 30 -12.93 -8.77 22.49
N LYS A 31 -13.51 -9.19 21.38
CA LYS A 31 -12.76 -9.96 20.37
C LYS A 31 -12.05 -9.01 19.44
N PRO A 32 -10.81 -9.31 19.02
CA PRO A 32 -10.13 -8.52 17.98
C PRO A 32 -11.00 -8.44 16.73
N TYR A 33 -11.18 -7.23 16.19
CA TYR A 33 -11.87 -7.03 14.93
C TYR A 33 -11.05 -7.56 13.75
N VAL A 34 -9.75 -7.26 13.74
CA VAL A 34 -8.79 -7.75 12.75
C VAL A 34 -8.24 -9.09 13.22
N THR A 35 -8.41 -10.12 12.39
CA THR A 35 -7.86 -11.47 12.61
C THR A 35 -6.68 -11.77 11.69
N LEU A 36 -6.45 -10.89 10.72
CA LEU A 36 -5.37 -10.95 9.75
C LEU A 36 -4.01 -10.77 10.44
N LYS A 37 -3.00 -11.51 9.97
CA LYS A 37 -1.60 -11.28 10.34
C LYS A 37 -0.85 -10.74 9.14
N HIS A 38 -0.35 -9.53 9.27
CA HIS A 38 0.49 -8.94 8.22
C HIS A 38 1.81 -9.70 8.08
N PRO A 39 2.32 -9.89 6.86
CA PRO A 39 3.69 -10.37 6.67
C PRO A 39 4.69 -9.45 7.37
N ALA A 40 5.60 -10.00 8.19
CA ALA A 40 6.51 -9.20 9.01
C ALA A 40 7.41 -8.26 8.18
N TRP A 41 7.70 -8.62 6.94
CA TRP A 41 8.48 -7.81 6.01
C TRP A 41 7.76 -6.56 5.51
N SER A 42 6.43 -6.45 5.70
CA SER A 42 5.67 -5.26 5.29
C SER A 42 5.73 -4.11 6.31
N LYS A 43 6.37 -4.29 7.47
CA LYS A 43 6.40 -3.32 8.58
C LYS A 43 6.91 -1.92 8.20
N ASP A 44 7.90 -1.83 7.35
CA ASP A 44 8.55 -0.60 6.90
C ASP A 44 8.63 -0.53 5.36
N ALA A 45 7.83 -1.39 4.70
CA ALA A 45 7.84 -1.53 3.26
C ALA A 45 7.32 -0.28 2.53
N ILE A 46 7.91 -0.05 1.36
CA ILE A 46 7.53 0.96 0.37
C ILE A 46 7.08 0.22 -0.89
N LEU A 47 5.89 0.57 -1.40
CA LEU A 47 5.40 0.05 -2.66
C LEU A 47 6.00 0.80 -3.86
N TYR A 48 6.25 0.05 -4.92
CA TYR A 48 6.60 0.58 -6.23
C TYR A 48 5.71 -0.05 -7.29
N GLN A 49 4.82 0.71 -7.88
CA GLN A 49 3.96 0.24 -8.96
C GLN A 49 4.72 0.26 -10.28
N LEU A 50 4.79 -0.88 -10.94
CA LEU A 50 5.51 -1.09 -12.19
C LEU A 50 4.55 -1.50 -13.30
N ASN A 51 4.37 -0.63 -14.30
CA ASN A 51 3.71 -0.94 -15.55
C ASN A 51 4.74 -1.50 -16.52
N THR A 52 4.74 -2.83 -16.72
CA THR A 52 5.72 -3.52 -17.57
C THR A 52 5.77 -2.93 -18.98
N ARG A 53 4.62 -2.56 -19.55
CA ARG A 53 4.50 -1.99 -20.89
C ARG A 53 5.23 -0.66 -21.05
N GLN A 54 5.25 0.16 -19.98
CA GLN A 54 5.75 1.55 -20.01
C GLN A 54 7.13 1.70 -19.36
N PHE A 55 7.57 0.73 -18.58
CA PHE A 55 8.74 0.86 -17.71
C PHE A 55 10.06 0.93 -18.47
N THR A 56 10.16 0.22 -19.60
CA THR A 56 11.33 0.24 -20.47
C THR A 56 10.91 0.40 -21.93
N PRO A 57 11.81 0.83 -22.82
CA PRO A 57 11.52 0.89 -24.24
C PRO A 57 11.05 -0.45 -24.84
N GLU A 58 11.59 -1.56 -24.34
CA GLU A 58 11.21 -2.90 -24.77
C GLU A 58 9.85 -3.35 -24.22
N GLY A 59 9.45 -2.84 -23.05
CA GLY A 59 8.21 -3.18 -22.38
C GLY A 59 8.12 -4.66 -21.95
N THR A 60 9.24 -5.27 -21.55
CA THR A 60 9.32 -6.71 -21.24
C THR A 60 9.82 -6.99 -19.83
N PHE A 61 9.49 -8.18 -19.29
CA PHE A 61 10.01 -8.61 -17.97
C PHE A 61 11.55 -8.67 -17.95
N ARG A 62 12.18 -9.13 -19.01
CA ARG A 62 13.65 -9.20 -19.09
C ARG A 62 14.31 -7.82 -19.03
N ALA A 63 13.69 -6.83 -19.67
CA ALA A 63 14.20 -5.47 -19.61
C ALA A 63 13.94 -4.84 -18.24
N ALA A 64 12.77 -5.06 -17.66
CA ALA A 64 12.42 -4.61 -16.32
C ALA A 64 13.31 -5.28 -15.24
N GLU A 65 13.62 -6.57 -15.38
CA GLU A 65 14.51 -7.31 -14.47
C GLU A 65 15.88 -6.65 -14.31
N LYS A 66 16.43 -6.12 -15.38
CA LYS A 66 17.72 -5.39 -15.36
C LYS A 66 17.68 -4.12 -14.51
N GLN A 67 16.50 -3.58 -14.26
CA GLN A 67 16.30 -2.38 -13.44
C GLN A 67 16.07 -2.66 -11.96
N LEU A 68 15.89 -3.92 -11.56
CA LEU A 68 15.66 -4.29 -10.15
C LEU A 68 16.77 -3.84 -9.20
N PRO A 69 18.08 -3.91 -9.56
CA PRO A 69 19.14 -3.35 -8.71
C PRO A 69 18.99 -1.86 -8.45
N ARG A 70 18.54 -1.08 -9.46
CA ARG A 70 18.27 0.35 -9.32
C ARG A 70 17.11 0.60 -8.35
N LEU A 71 16.02 -0.17 -8.47
CA LEU A 71 14.88 -0.08 -7.56
C LEU A 71 15.26 -0.47 -6.13
N LYS A 72 16.09 -1.49 -5.95
CA LYS A 72 16.65 -1.83 -4.64
C LYS A 72 17.50 -0.70 -4.07
N ALA A 73 18.33 -0.07 -4.90
CA ALA A 73 19.15 1.08 -4.49
C ALA A 73 18.32 2.33 -4.18
N LEU A 74 17.14 2.49 -4.79
CA LEU A 74 16.15 3.50 -4.41
C LEU A 74 15.61 3.24 -3.01
N GLY A 75 15.52 1.96 -2.59
CA GLY A 75 15.12 1.54 -1.25
C GLY A 75 13.72 0.94 -1.16
N VAL A 76 13.03 0.73 -2.28
CA VAL A 76 11.69 0.09 -2.31
C VAL A 76 11.76 -1.37 -1.88
N ASP A 77 10.61 -1.94 -1.49
CA ASP A 77 10.53 -3.29 -0.94
C ASP A 77 9.55 -4.17 -1.69
N ILE A 78 8.44 -3.61 -2.15
CA ILE A 78 7.38 -4.33 -2.84
C ILE A 78 7.25 -3.79 -4.26
N ILE A 79 7.44 -4.67 -5.25
CA ILE A 79 7.12 -4.36 -6.65
C ILE A 79 5.71 -4.85 -6.93
N TRP A 80 4.80 -3.92 -7.20
CA TRP A 80 3.47 -4.22 -7.68
C TRP A 80 3.50 -4.19 -9.21
N LEU A 81 3.47 -5.38 -9.85
CA LEU A 81 3.32 -5.51 -11.30
C LEU A 81 1.86 -5.30 -11.68
N MET A 82 1.59 -4.36 -12.58
CA MET A 82 0.29 -4.24 -13.23
C MET A 82 -0.06 -5.55 -13.96
N PRO A 83 -1.34 -5.80 -14.37
CA PRO A 83 -1.77 -7.11 -14.84
C PRO A 83 -0.84 -7.70 -15.89
N VAL A 84 -0.41 -8.93 -15.66
CA VAL A 84 0.56 -9.65 -16.50
C VAL A 84 -0.10 -10.60 -17.50
N ASN A 85 -1.41 -10.72 -17.44
CA ASN A 85 -2.20 -11.67 -18.19
C ASN A 85 -2.41 -11.25 -19.66
N PRO A 86 -2.68 -12.21 -20.58
CA PRO A 86 -3.08 -11.89 -21.95
C PRO A 86 -4.33 -11.02 -21.98
N ILE A 87 -4.35 -10.06 -22.90
CA ILE A 87 -5.41 -9.06 -23.04
C ILE A 87 -6.40 -9.49 -24.10
N GLY A 88 -7.69 -9.24 -23.87
CA GLY A 88 -8.78 -9.50 -24.80
C GLY A 88 -8.58 -8.82 -26.16
N VAL A 89 -9.15 -9.40 -27.21
CA VAL A 89 -9.15 -8.87 -28.57
C VAL A 89 -10.52 -8.31 -28.94
N GLN A 90 -11.57 -8.99 -28.48
CA GLN A 90 -12.93 -8.57 -28.74
C GLN A 90 -13.24 -7.28 -27.96
N ASN A 91 -13.79 -6.28 -28.64
CA ASN A 91 -14.12 -4.95 -28.11
C ASN A 91 -12.90 -4.21 -27.53
N ARG A 92 -11.69 -4.53 -27.97
CA ARG A 92 -10.44 -3.94 -27.50
C ARG A 92 -10.43 -2.43 -27.68
N LYS A 93 -10.04 -1.70 -26.65
CA LYS A 93 -9.77 -0.25 -26.70
C LYS A 93 -8.33 0.01 -27.09
N GLY A 94 -8.07 0.99 -27.95
CA GLY A 94 -6.74 1.29 -28.49
C GLY A 94 -6.12 0.13 -29.27
N THR A 95 -4.80 0.17 -29.46
CA THR A 95 -4.10 -0.85 -30.27
C THR A 95 -3.72 -2.08 -29.43
N LEU A 96 -3.27 -1.88 -28.19
CA LEU A 96 -2.79 -2.95 -27.31
C LEU A 96 -3.80 -3.36 -26.24
N GLY A 97 -4.86 -2.60 -26.05
CA GLY A 97 -5.92 -2.88 -25.10
C GLY A 97 -5.60 -2.55 -23.64
N SER A 98 -6.64 -2.62 -22.82
CA SER A 98 -6.53 -2.49 -21.37
C SER A 98 -5.87 -3.72 -20.76
N PRO A 99 -4.86 -3.56 -19.89
CA PRO A 99 -4.31 -4.69 -19.13
C PRO A 99 -5.34 -5.32 -18.19
N TYR A 100 -6.42 -4.60 -17.89
CA TYR A 100 -7.52 -5.09 -17.06
C TYR A 100 -8.57 -5.89 -17.84
N SER A 101 -8.50 -5.96 -19.16
CA SER A 101 -9.33 -6.85 -19.99
C SER A 101 -8.69 -8.24 -20.09
N VAL A 102 -8.78 -9.03 -19.01
CA VAL A 102 -8.06 -10.30 -18.86
C VAL A 102 -8.69 -11.38 -19.71
N ARG A 103 -7.89 -11.96 -20.63
CA ARG A 103 -8.31 -13.04 -21.52
C ARG A 103 -8.02 -14.45 -20.97
N ASP A 104 -6.98 -14.60 -20.15
CA ASP A 104 -6.56 -15.86 -19.55
C ASP A 104 -5.88 -15.63 -18.21
N TYR A 105 -6.44 -16.16 -17.12
CA TYR A 105 -5.91 -15.99 -15.77
C TYR A 105 -4.64 -16.78 -15.48
N TYR A 106 -4.32 -17.79 -16.29
CA TYR A 106 -3.13 -18.64 -16.14
C TYR A 106 -2.01 -18.29 -17.13
N GLY A 107 -2.32 -17.46 -18.11
CA GLY A 107 -1.39 -17.05 -19.16
C GLY A 107 -0.57 -15.81 -18.79
N VAL A 108 0.58 -15.67 -19.47
CA VAL A 108 1.40 -14.46 -19.48
C VAL A 108 1.19 -13.74 -20.79
N ASN A 109 1.02 -12.42 -20.75
CA ASN A 109 0.91 -11.58 -21.95
C ASN A 109 2.20 -11.71 -22.80
N PRO A 110 2.10 -12.18 -24.05
CA PRO A 110 3.27 -12.36 -24.91
C PRO A 110 4.03 -11.06 -25.23
N GLU A 111 3.39 -9.88 -25.07
CA GLU A 111 4.09 -8.60 -25.17
C GLU A 111 5.19 -8.46 -24.10
N PHE A 112 4.97 -9.01 -22.91
CA PHE A 112 5.88 -8.87 -21.77
C PHE A 112 6.94 -9.98 -21.73
N GLY A 113 6.71 -11.09 -22.42
CA GLY A 113 7.57 -12.27 -22.46
C GLY A 113 6.85 -13.56 -22.12
N THR A 114 7.56 -14.50 -21.53
CA THR A 114 7.08 -15.83 -21.16
C THR A 114 6.91 -15.98 -19.65
N LEU A 115 6.26 -17.07 -19.23
CA LEU A 115 6.22 -17.45 -17.80
C LEU A 115 7.64 -17.63 -17.24
N ALA A 116 8.60 -18.12 -18.02
CA ALA A 116 9.99 -18.26 -17.60
C ALA A 116 10.63 -16.90 -17.35
N ASP A 117 10.31 -15.89 -18.16
CA ASP A 117 10.81 -14.52 -17.97
C ASP A 117 10.23 -13.87 -16.72
N LEU A 118 8.92 -14.05 -16.47
CA LEU A 118 8.30 -13.59 -15.22
C LEU A 118 8.91 -14.26 -13.98
N LYS A 119 9.13 -15.58 -14.04
CA LYS A 119 9.80 -16.33 -12.95
C LYS A 119 11.23 -15.83 -12.73
N SER A 120 11.96 -15.52 -13.78
CA SER A 120 13.32 -14.94 -13.68
C SER A 120 13.28 -13.58 -12.98
N PHE A 121 12.32 -12.72 -13.36
CA PHE A 121 12.10 -11.42 -12.72
C PHE A 121 11.82 -11.57 -11.22
N VAL A 122 10.87 -12.45 -10.84
CA VAL A 122 10.51 -12.68 -9.43
C VAL A 122 11.70 -13.24 -8.65
N ASN A 123 12.40 -14.24 -9.19
CA ASN A 123 13.58 -14.82 -8.54
C ASN A 123 14.70 -13.78 -8.35
N THR A 124 14.91 -12.89 -9.32
CA THR A 124 15.90 -11.81 -9.20
C THR A 124 15.48 -10.79 -8.15
N ALA A 125 14.18 -10.42 -8.11
CA ALA A 125 13.63 -9.57 -7.07
C ALA A 125 13.88 -10.16 -5.68
N HIS A 126 13.57 -11.44 -5.48
CA HIS A 126 13.79 -12.15 -4.20
C HIS A 126 15.26 -12.19 -3.79
N ARG A 127 16.19 -12.45 -4.73
CA ARG A 127 17.65 -12.42 -4.43
C ARG A 127 18.11 -11.03 -3.97
N LEU A 128 17.44 -9.98 -4.42
CA LEU A 128 17.71 -8.60 -3.98
C LEU A 128 16.96 -8.24 -2.70
N GLY A 129 16.16 -9.15 -2.12
CA GLY A 129 15.30 -8.87 -0.96
C GLY A 129 14.14 -7.93 -1.29
N LEU A 130 13.62 -8.01 -2.50
CA LEU A 130 12.37 -7.37 -2.93
C LEU A 130 11.26 -8.41 -2.95
N HIS A 131 10.03 -7.99 -2.68
CA HIS A 131 8.82 -8.78 -2.82
C HIS A 131 8.06 -8.39 -4.09
N VAL A 132 7.33 -9.32 -4.68
CA VAL A 132 6.57 -9.06 -5.91
C VAL A 132 5.11 -9.43 -5.70
N ILE A 133 4.20 -8.48 -5.93
CA ILE A 133 2.76 -8.72 -5.96
C ILE A 133 2.22 -8.49 -7.36
N LEU A 134 1.20 -9.25 -7.74
CA LEU A 134 0.52 -9.10 -9.03
C LEU A 134 -0.77 -8.32 -8.87
N ASP A 135 -1.09 -7.53 -9.88
CA ASP A 135 -2.43 -6.95 -10.02
C ASP A 135 -3.42 -8.04 -10.43
N TRP A 136 -4.50 -8.19 -9.68
CA TRP A 136 -5.48 -9.25 -9.85
C TRP A 136 -6.86 -8.70 -10.17
N VAL A 137 -7.32 -8.97 -11.38
CA VAL A 137 -8.59 -8.49 -11.91
C VAL A 137 -9.66 -9.55 -11.66
N ALA A 138 -10.38 -9.45 -10.55
CA ALA A 138 -11.35 -10.46 -10.15
C ALA A 138 -12.79 -10.14 -10.53
N ASN A 139 -13.14 -8.85 -10.72
CA ASN A 139 -14.52 -8.43 -10.96
C ASN A 139 -15.05 -8.84 -12.35
N HIS A 140 -14.18 -8.88 -13.35
CA HIS A 140 -14.57 -9.01 -14.76
C HIS A 140 -13.51 -9.72 -15.61
N THR A 141 -13.88 -10.07 -16.85
CA THR A 141 -12.95 -10.60 -17.85
C THR A 141 -13.09 -9.86 -19.17
N ALA A 142 -12.16 -10.11 -20.10
CA ALA A 142 -12.38 -9.83 -21.51
C ALA A 142 -13.57 -10.63 -22.06
N TRP A 143 -14.22 -10.15 -23.13
CA TRP A 143 -15.30 -10.83 -23.83
C TRP A 143 -14.88 -12.18 -24.41
N ASP A 144 -13.63 -12.29 -24.86
CA ASP A 144 -13.04 -13.48 -25.45
C ASP A 144 -12.21 -14.32 -24.47
N ASN A 145 -12.48 -14.19 -23.17
CA ASN A 145 -11.97 -15.11 -22.17
C ASN A 145 -12.63 -16.50 -22.37
N SER A 146 -11.83 -17.57 -22.28
CA SER A 146 -12.32 -18.94 -22.46
C SER A 146 -13.41 -19.36 -21.47
N LEU A 147 -13.42 -18.74 -20.26
CA LEU A 147 -14.47 -18.96 -19.27
C LEU A 147 -15.85 -18.58 -19.79
N HIS A 148 -15.94 -17.52 -20.62
CA HIS A 148 -17.22 -17.08 -21.14
C HIS A 148 -17.87 -18.14 -22.04
N ALA A 149 -17.10 -18.88 -22.84
CA ALA A 149 -17.59 -19.97 -23.66
C ALA A 149 -17.87 -21.26 -22.86
N GLN A 150 -17.06 -21.52 -21.82
CA GLN A 150 -17.13 -22.75 -21.01
C GLN A 150 -18.21 -22.68 -19.93
N HIS A 151 -18.39 -21.50 -19.34
CA HIS A 151 -19.25 -21.21 -18.19
C HIS A 151 -19.99 -19.89 -18.38
N PRO A 152 -20.90 -19.78 -19.37
CA PRO A 152 -21.62 -18.53 -19.58
C PRO A 152 -22.47 -18.13 -18.35
N ASP A 153 -22.88 -19.11 -17.54
CA ASP A 153 -23.61 -18.91 -16.30
C ASP A 153 -22.79 -18.31 -15.16
N TRP A 154 -21.46 -18.14 -15.33
CA TRP A 154 -20.58 -17.49 -14.36
C TRP A 154 -20.51 -15.97 -14.56
N TYR A 155 -21.22 -15.44 -15.57
CA TYR A 155 -21.22 -14.00 -15.88
C TYR A 155 -22.52 -13.34 -15.47
N GLU A 156 -22.45 -12.09 -15.12
CA GLU A 156 -23.62 -11.29 -14.86
C GLU A 156 -24.37 -10.95 -16.14
N HIS A 157 -25.72 -10.98 -16.05
CA HIS A 157 -26.60 -10.69 -17.15
C HIS A 157 -27.52 -9.52 -16.78
N ASP A 158 -27.89 -8.74 -17.78
CA ASP A 158 -28.96 -7.77 -17.66
C ASP A 158 -30.35 -8.44 -17.65
N TRP A 159 -31.38 -7.64 -17.47
CA TRP A 159 -32.75 -8.14 -17.44
C TRP A 159 -33.23 -8.75 -18.77
N LYS A 160 -32.50 -8.58 -19.87
CA LYS A 160 -32.76 -9.19 -21.18
C LYS A 160 -31.93 -10.47 -21.40
N GLY A 161 -31.09 -10.83 -20.43
CA GLY A 161 -30.19 -11.99 -20.54
C GLY A 161 -28.91 -11.71 -21.33
N ALA A 162 -28.57 -10.46 -21.64
CA ALA A 162 -27.30 -10.10 -22.25
C ALA A 162 -26.20 -9.94 -21.19
N ASN A 163 -24.97 -10.36 -21.54
CA ASN A 163 -23.81 -10.10 -20.67
C ASN A 163 -23.63 -8.61 -20.45
N ARG A 164 -23.22 -8.23 -19.26
CA ARG A 164 -23.18 -6.86 -18.81
C ARG A 164 -21.75 -6.42 -18.50
N PRO A 165 -21.24 -5.30 -19.11
CA PRO A 165 -20.09 -4.59 -18.58
C PRO A 165 -20.43 -4.01 -17.22
N THR A 166 -19.40 -3.70 -16.40
CA THR A 166 -19.59 -3.02 -15.12
C THR A 166 -20.40 -1.73 -15.33
N PRO A 167 -21.59 -1.59 -14.71
CA PRO A 167 -22.42 -0.42 -14.88
C PRO A 167 -21.66 0.82 -14.34
N TRP A 168 -22.08 2.02 -14.78
CA TRP A 168 -21.55 3.32 -14.37
C TRP A 168 -20.24 3.76 -15.03
N TRP A 169 -19.51 2.84 -15.73
CA TRP A 169 -18.22 3.15 -16.36
C TRP A 169 -18.24 2.83 -17.86
N ASP A 170 -17.41 3.50 -18.63
CA ASP A 170 -17.16 3.17 -20.03
C ASP A 170 -16.14 1.98 -20.13
N TRP A 171 -16.52 0.82 -19.62
CA TRP A 171 -15.71 -0.41 -19.67
C TRP A 171 -16.28 -1.43 -20.63
N SER A 172 -16.56 -0.98 -21.86
CA SER A 172 -17.19 -1.81 -22.89
C SER A 172 -16.35 -3.00 -23.38
N ASP A 173 -15.08 -3.04 -23.02
CA ASP A 173 -14.12 -4.10 -23.36
C ASP A 173 -14.10 -5.27 -22.37
N ILE A 174 -14.97 -5.25 -21.34
CA ILE A 174 -15.05 -6.30 -20.30
C ILE A 174 -16.49 -6.72 -20.02
N ILE A 175 -16.66 -7.86 -19.35
CA ILE A 175 -17.93 -8.37 -18.82
C ILE A 175 -17.77 -8.86 -17.38
N ASP A 176 -18.74 -8.56 -16.54
CA ASP A 176 -18.72 -8.84 -15.12
C ASP A 176 -18.98 -10.31 -14.77
N LEU A 177 -18.33 -10.78 -13.71
CA LEU A 177 -18.42 -12.12 -13.17
C LEU A 177 -19.43 -12.23 -12.02
N ASP A 178 -20.22 -13.32 -11.99
CA ASP A 178 -21.22 -13.62 -10.96
C ASP A 178 -20.64 -14.46 -9.81
N TYR A 179 -20.21 -13.83 -8.75
CA TYR A 179 -19.66 -14.49 -7.57
C TYR A 179 -20.70 -15.26 -6.72
N SER A 180 -21.95 -15.32 -7.12
CA SER A 180 -22.91 -16.25 -6.53
C SER A 180 -22.58 -17.73 -6.91
N LYS A 181 -21.76 -17.93 -7.93
CA LYS A 181 -21.39 -19.25 -8.46
C LYS A 181 -20.19 -19.86 -7.72
N PRO A 182 -20.37 -20.96 -6.99
CA PRO A 182 -19.27 -21.60 -6.25
C PRO A 182 -18.12 -22.09 -7.15
N GLY A 183 -18.43 -22.47 -8.40
CA GLY A 183 -17.44 -22.88 -9.39
C GLY A 183 -16.48 -21.76 -9.75
N LEU A 184 -17.00 -20.56 -9.99
CA LEU A 184 -16.20 -19.35 -10.24
C LEU A 184 -15.29 -19.03 -9.06
N ARG A 185 -15.83 -18.99 -7.83
CA ARG A 185 -15.04 -18.72 -6.62
C ARG A 185 -13.85 -19.68 -6.49
N ARG A 186 -14.08 -20.97 -6.73
CA ARG A 186 -13.01 -21.98 -6.71
C ARG A 186 -11.98 -21.72 -7.79
N TYR A 187 -12.42 -21.50 -9.04
CA TYR A 187 -11.54 -21.21 -10.17
C TYR A 187 -10.63 -20.02 -9.89
N MET A 188 -11.20 -18.91 -9.40
CA MET A 188 -10.44 -17.68 -9.09
C MET A 188 -9.44 -17.90 -7.97
N THR A 189 -9.83 -18.59 -6.89
CA THR A 189 -8.92 -18.94 -5.81
C THR A 189 -7.77 -19.83 -6.30
N ASP A 190 -8.08 -20.85 -7.12
CA ASP A 190 -7.06 -21.75 -7.67
C ASP A 190 -6.11 -21.03 -8.63
N ALA A 191 -6.60 -20.07 -9.41
CA ALA A 191 -5.77 -19.23 -10.27
C ALA A 191 -4.82 -18.34 -9.45
N MET A 192 -5.27 -17.73 -8.35
CA MET A 192 -4.39 -17.00 -7.43
C MET A 192 -3.33 -17.93 -6.82
N LYS A 193 -3.73 -19.11 -6.34
CA LYS A 193 -2.81 -20.12 -5.80
C LYS A 193 -1.78 -20.59 -6.82
N TYR A 194 -2.18 -20.71 -8.09
CA TYR A 194 -1.25 -21.04 -9.19
C TYR A 194 -0.11 -20.04 -9.28
N TRP A 195 -0.38 -18.74 -9.23
CA TRP A 195 0.66 -17.71 -9.32
C TRP A 195 1.60 -17.74 -8.13
N VAL A 196 1.07 -17.93 -6.92
CA VAL A 196 1.90 -18.06 -5.69
C VAL A 196 2.82 -19.27 -5.79
N ARG A 197 2.30 -20.44 -6.25
CA ARG A 197 3.08 -21.68 -6.35
C ARG A 197 4.05 -21.69 -7.53
N THR A 198 3.61 -21.19 -8.69
CA THR A 198 4.33 -21.34 -9.96
C THR A 198 5.34 -20.23 -10.18
N ALA A 199 4.98 -18.99 -9.88
CA ALA A 199 5.85 -17.84 -10.06
C ALA A 199 6.49 -17.34 -8.75
N GLY A 200 6.06 -17.85 -7.58
CA GLY A 200 6.61 -17.50 -6.29
C GLY A 200 6.22 -16.12 -5.79
N ILE A 201 5.18 -15.49 -6.37
CA ILE A 201 4.76 -14.12 -6.00
C ILE A 201 4.35 -14.04 -4.52
N ASP A 202 4.40 -12.83 -3.97
CA ASP A 202 4.25 -12.57 -2.53
C ASP A 202 2.89 -11.97 -2.16
N GLY A 203 1.97 -11.86 -3.13
CA GLY A 203 0.63 -11.37 -2.90
C GLY A 203 0.00 -10.70 -4.11
N PHE A 204 -1.05 -9.92 -3.85
CA PHE A 204 -1.86 -9.31 -4.91
C PHE A 204 -2.31 -7.90 -4.55
N ARG A 205 -2.39 -7.03 -5.54
CA ARG A 205 -3.29 -5.87 -5.54
C ARG A 205 -4.55 -6.30 -6.27
N CYS A 206 -5.69 -6.16 -5.63
CA CYS A 206 -6.96 -6.61 -6.17
C CYS A 206 -7.75 -5.43 -6.73
N ASP A 207 -7.93 -5.48 -8.04
CA ASP A 207 -8.66 -4.48 -8.84
C ASP A 207 -10.11 -4.40 -8.40
N VAL A 208 -10.65 -3.17 -8.24
CA VAL A 208 -12.02 -2.86 -7.80
C VAL A 208 -12.55 -3.82 -6.72
N ALA A 209 -11.72 -4.08 -5.71
CA ALA A 209 -11.94 -5.15 -4.72
C ALA A 209 -13.31 -5.12 -4.05
N GLY A 210 -13.93 -3.93 -3.91
CA GLY A 210 -15.24 -3.78 -3.31
C GLY A 210 -16.42 -4.19 -4.20
N TYR A 211 -16.19 -4.46 -5.48
CA TYR A 211 -17.22 -5.01 -6.37
C TYR A 211 -17.29 -6.54 -6.30
N VAL A 212 -16.29 -7.16 -5.68
CA VAL A 212 -16.24 -8.61 -5.43
C VAL A 212 -16.62 -8.87 -3.96
N PRO A 213 -17.45 -9.89 -3.64
CA PRO A 213 -17.90 -10.14 -2.28
C PRO A 213 -16.75 -10.33 -1.28
N LEU A 214 -16.84 -9.69 -0.13
CA LEU A 214 -15.80 -9.71 0.91
C LEU A 214 -15.49 -11.13 1.40
N ASP A 215 -16.53 -11.99 1.54
CA ASP A 215 -16.37 -13.37 1.98
C ASP A 215 -15.55 -14.22 0.98
N PHE A 216 -15.58 -13.89 -0.32
CA PHE A 216 -14.67 -14.49 -1.29
C PHE A 216 -13.22 -14.12 -0.96
N TRP A 217 -12.93 -12.85 -0.71
CA TRP A 217 -11.58 -12.39 -0.41
C TRP A 217 -11.03 -12.99 0.90
N GLU A 218 -11.89 -13.09 1.93
CA GLU A 218 -11.52 -13.71 3.20
C GLU A 218 -11.14 -15.19 3.03
N ASN A 219 -11.93 -15.93 2.25
CA ASN A 219 -11.65 -17.34 1.94
C ASN A 219 -10.39 -17.49 1.09
N ALA A 220 -10.25 -16.69 0.03
CA ALA A 220 -9.07 -16.71 -0.84
C ALA A 220 -7.80 -16.39 -0.03
N ARG A 221 -7.84 -15.38 0.85
CA ARG A 221 -6.72 -15.04 1.74
C ARG A 221 -6.31 -16.22 2.62
N ALA A 222 -7.25 -16.88 3.26
CA ALA A 222 -6.97 -18.03 4.12
C ALA A 222 -6.29 -19.17 3.34
N GLU A 223 -6.74 -19.45 2.11
CA GLU A 223 -6.12 -20.47 1.27
C GLU A 223 -4.73 -20.08 0.75
N LEU A 224 -4.50 -18.81 0.47
CA LEU A 224 -3.19 -18.29 0.07
C LEU A 224 -2.19 -18.35 1.23
N ASP A 225 -2.59 -17.90 2.42
CA ASP A 225 -1.76 -17.94 3.64
C ASP A 225 -1.39 -19.38 4.05
N ALA A 226 -2.22 -20.38 3.70
CA ALA A 226 -1.88 -21.79 3.87
C ALA A 226 -0.70 -22.25 3.00
N ILE A 227 -0.36 -21.52 1.92
CA ILE A 227 0.82 -21.78 1.09
C ILE A 227 2.02 -21.03 1.64
N LYS A 228 1.90 -19.73 1.82
CA LYS A 228 2.84 -18.81 2.47
C LYS A 228 2.13 -17.52 2.85
N PRO A 229 2.59 -16.77 3.86
CA PRO A 229 2.06 -15.45 4.15
C PRO A 229 2.12 -14.54 2.92
N VAL A 230 0.96 -14.01 2.49
CA VAL A 230 0.85 -13.12 1.34
C VAL A 230 0.49 -11.70 1.78
N PHE A 231 0.83 -10.71 0.96
CA PHE A 231 0.42 -9.32 1.14
C PHE A 231 -0.72 -8.99 0.17
N MET A 232 -1.83 -8.47 0.69
CA MET A 232 -3.01 -8.14 -0.11
C MET A 232 -3.32 -6.66 -0.02
N LEU A 233 -3.41 -5.99 -1.18
CA LEU A 233 -3.79 -4.59 -1.33
C LEU A 233 -5.14 -4.50 -2.03
N ALA A 234 -6.15 -3.95 -1.36
CA ALA A 234 -7.44 -3.67 -1.97
C ALA A 234 -7.44 -2.32 -2.70
N GLU A 235 -7.79 -2.32 -3.97
CA GLU A 235 -8.27 -1.10 -4.59
C GLU A 235 -9.70 -0.85 -4.13
N PHE A 236 -9.82 -0.34 -2.93
CA PHE A 236 -11.08 0.11 -2.35
C PHE A 236 -10.85 0.91 -1.08
N ASP A 237 -11.85 1.69 -0.65
CA ASP A 237 -11.81 2.52 0.55
C ASP A 237 -12.93 2.10 1.53
N GLN A 238 -12.82 0.85 2.06
CA GLN A 238 -13.75 0.29 3.04
C GLN A 238 -13.01 -0.32 4.22
N ARG A 239 -13.50 -0.05 5.44
CA ARG A 239 -12.92 -0.55 6.68
C ARG A 239 -12.91 -2.07 6.76
N ASP A 240 -14.01 -2.71 6.36
CA ASP A 240 -14.25 -4.13 6.61
C ASP A 240 -13.33 -5.07 5.81
N VAL A 241 -12.70 -4.58 4.72
CA VAL A 241 -11.72 -5.35 3.95
C VAL A 241 -10.49 -5.73 4.79
N HIS A 242 -10.18 -4.95 5.83
CA HIS A 242 -9.05 -5.20 6.73
C HIS A 242 -9.31 -6.26 7.80
N ARG A 243 -10.56 -6.74 7.94
CA ARG A 243 -10.90 -7.73 8.98
C ARG A 243 -10.11 -9.02 8.85
N ALA A 244 -10.08 -9.62 7.67
CA ALA A 244 -9.43 -10.90 7.42
C ALA A 244 -8.90 -11.09 6.00
N ALA A 245 -9.02 -10.10 5.10
CA ALA A 245 -8.66 -10.23 3.70
C ALA A 245 -7.45 -9.42 3.29
N PHE A 246 -7.40 -8.13 3.60
CA PHE A 246 -6.43 -7.19 3.05
C PHE A 246 -5.56 -6.53 4.10
N ASP A 247 -4.26 -6.51 3.84
CA ASP A 247 -3.27 -5.78 4.64
C ASP A 247 -3.39 -4.28 4.44
N ALA A 248 -3.61 -3.88 3.19
CA ALA A 248 -3.65 -2.48 2.80
C ALA A 248 -4.87 -2.17 1.91
N SER A 249 -5.26 -0.90 1.91
CA SER A 249 -6.29 -0.34 1.04
C SER A 249 -5.93 1.07 0.60
N TYR A 250 -6.55 1.55 -0.48
CA TYR A 250 -6.28 2.90 -1.02
C TYR A 250 -6.75 4.00 -0.06
N ALA A 251 -5.95 5.05 0.05
CA ALA A 251 -6.29 6.27 0.75
C ALA A 251 -6.77 7.36 -0.24
N TRP A 252 -7.83 7.08 -1.01
CA TRP A 252 -8.37 8.04 -1.99
C TRP A 252 -8.72 9.38 -1.36
N LYS A 253 -9.32 9.36 -0.17
CA LYS A 253 -9.67 10.60 0.55
C LYS A 253 -8.46 11.46 0.87
N TRP A 254 -7.31 10.83 1.20
CA TRP A 254 -6.05 11.54 1.41
C TRP A 254 -5.56 12.21 0.12
N ASN A 255 -5.55 11.44 -0.98
CA ASN A 255 -5.09 11.93 -2.28
C ASN A 255 -5.96 13.10 -2.77
N ASN A 256 -7.29 12.96 -2.65
CA ASN A 256 -8.24 14.00 -3.03
C ASN A 256 -8.12 15.24 -2.14
N ALA A 257 -7.97 15.08 -0.81
CA ALA A 257 -7.77 16.20 0.10
C ALA A 257 -6.52 17.00 -0.26
N MET A 258 -5.39 16.33 -0.53
CA MET A 258 -4.16 16.99 -0.97
C MET A 258 -4.32 17.72 -2.31
N ALA A 259 -4.99 17.10 -3.29
CA ALA A 259 -5.24 17.72 -4.59
C ALA A 259 -6.17 18.94 -4.48
N ASP A 260 -7.21 18.86 -3.66
CA ASP A 260 -8.13 19.98 -3.42
C ASP A 260 -7.46 21.13 -2.67
N ILE A 261 -6.57 20.85 -1.73
CA ILE A 261 -5.74 21.87 -1.07
C ILE A 261 -4.81 22.54 -2.08
N ALA A 262 -4.12 21.76 -2.92
CA ALA A 262 -3.22 22.28 -3.95
C ALA A 262 -3.96 23.17 -4.97
N ALA A 263 -5.22 22.82 -5.28
CA ALA A 263 -6.10 23.58 -6.16
C ALA A 263 -6.79 24.77 -5.47
N GLY A 264 -6.59 24.99 -4.17
CA GLY A 264 -7.25 26.04 -3.39
C GLY A 264 -8.76 25.82 -3.15
N LYS A 265 -9.23 24.59 -3.31
CA LYS A 265 -10.65 24.22 -3.07
C LYS A 265 -10.91 23.80 -1.63
N ALA A 266 -9.86 23.42 -0.89
CA ALA A 266 -9.91 23.04 0.51
C ALA A 266 -8.72 23.65 1.28
N ASP A 267 -8.77 23.58 2.59
CA ASP A 267 -7.68 23.92 3.49
C ASP A 267 -7.17 22.68 4.25
N VAL A 268 -6.23 22.87 5.15
CA VAL A 268 -5.63 21.79 5.99
C VAL A 268 -6.67 20.99 6.76
N GLY A 269 -7.86 21.56 7.02
CA GLY A 269 -8.97 20.87 7.67
C GLY A 269 -9.40 19.59 6.96
N ALA A 270 -9.25 19.51 5.63
CA ALA A 270 -9.56 18.30 4.87
C ALA A 270 -8.64 17.13 5.26
N LEU A 271 -7.35 17.38 5.49
CA LEU A 271 -6.41 16.37 5.97
C LEU A 271 -6.65 16.01 7.45
N PHE A 272 -6.95 16.99 8.30
CA PHE A 272 -7.35 16.69 9.68
C PHE A 272 -8.59 15.80 9.73
N GLY A 273 -9.58 16.06 8.86
CA GLY A 273 -10.76 15.21 8.72
C GLY A 273 -10.41 13.78 8.32
N TYR A 274 -9.54 13.62 7.33
CA TYR A 274 -9.08 12.30 6.90
C TYR A 274 -8.38 11.53 8.02
N TYR A 275 -7.35 12.14 8.67
CA TYR A 275 -6.61 11.46 9.73
C TYR A 275 -7.47 11.16 10.96
N SER A 276 -8.39 12.07 11.32
CA SER A 276 -9.36 11.84 12.40
C SER A 276 -10.29 10.66 12.08
N GLU A 277 -10.77 10.54 10.84
CA GLU A 277 -11.56 9.39 10.41
C GLU A 277 -10.76 8.09 10.49
N VAL A 278 -9.53 8.09 9.99
CA VAL A 278 -8.66 6.89 10.05
C VAL A 278 -8.46 6.44 11.50
N GLN A 279 -8.16 7.36 12.40
CA GLN A 279 -7.89 7.02 13.80
C GLN A 279 -9.15 6.64 14.59
N SER A 280 -10.34 7.13 14.23
CA SER A 280 -11.58 6.87 14.98
C SER A 280 -12.43 5.74 14.42
N ALA A 281 -12.36 5.48 13.10
CA ALA A 281 -13.27 4.58 12.42
C ALA A 281 -12.59 3.36 11.77
N TRP A 282 -11.27 3.40 11.58
CA TRP A 282 -10.53 2.31 10.96
C TRP A 282 -9.80 1.46 12.01
N PRO A 283 -9.57 0.16 11.75
CA PRO A 283 -8.71 -0.65 12.62
C PRO A 283 -7.29 -0.06 12.69
N ALA A 284 -6.67 -0.13 13.86
CA ALA A 284 -5.30 0.34 14.06
C ALA A 284 -4.26 -0.44 13.23
N GLU A 285 -4.63 -1.62 12.77
CA GLU A 285 -3.84 -2.48 11.90
C GLU A 285 -3.93 -2.10 10.42
N ALA A 286 -4.92 -1.31 10.01
CA ALA A 286 -5.17 -1.00 8.61
C ALA A 286 -4.05 -0.16 8.00
N MET A 287 -3.38 -0.67 6.97
CA MET A 287 -2.42 0.11 6.19
C MET A 287 -3.18 0.91 5.12
N ARG A 288 -3.13 2.23 5.19
CA ARG A 288 -3.76 3.11 4.20
C ARG A 288 -2.70 3.53 3.18
N MET A 289 -2.84 3.11 1.91
CA MET A 289 -1.86 3.44 0.86
C MET A 289 -1.96 4.91 0.47
N THR A 290 -0.92 5.68 0.77
CA THR A 290 -0.79 7.12 0.43
C THR A 290 0.12 7.30 -0.79
N TYR A 291 -0.26 8.19 -1.69
CA TYR A 291 0.45 8.38 -2.96
C TYR A 291 0.11 9.73 -3.60
N THR A 292 0.99 10.25 -4.44
CA THR A 292 0.73 11.43 -5.27
C THR A 292 0.27 11.05 -6.67
N GLU A 293 0.69 9.89 -7.16
CA GLU A 293 0.34 9.38 -8.47
C GLU A 293 0.23 7.85 -8.47
N ASN A 294 -0.65 7.31 -9.33
CA ASN A 294 -0.69 5.93 -9.76
C ASN A 294 -1.06 5.88 -11.25
N HIS A 295 -1.25 4.69 -11.81
CA HIS A 295 -1.54 4.51 -13.23
C HIS A 295 -2.85 5.16 -13.67
N ASP A 296 -3.87 5.20 -12.80
CA ASP A 296 -5.17 5.81 -13.11
C ASP A 296 -5.12 7.33 -13.06
N GLN A 297 -4.59 7.92 -11.95
CA GLN A 297 -4.45 9.38 -11.90
C GLN A 297 -3.59 9.88 -13.05
N ASN A 298 -2.46 9.23 -13.32
CA ASN A 298 -1.60 9.63 -14.43
C ASN A 298 -2.34 9.62 -15.78
N ALA A 299 -3.09 8.55 -16.06
CA ALA A 299 -3.76 8.40 -17.35
C ALA A 299 -4.99 9.31 -17.50
N TRP A 300 -5.80 9.44 -16.44
CA TRP A 300 -7.15 9.99 -16.55
C TRP A 300 -7.35 11.35 -15.87
N GLU A 301 -6.66 11.61 -14.75
CA GLU A 301 -6.86 12.83 -13.97
C GLU A 301 -5.78 13.88 -14.22
N GLY A 302 -4.53 13.45 -14.40
CA GLY A 302 -3.36 14.30 -14.60
C GLY A 302 -2.13 13.76 -13.92
N THR A 303 -0.96 14.19 -14.39
CA THR A 303 0.30 13.90 -13.73
C THR A 303 0.34 14.54 -12.34
N GLU A 304 1.23 14.05 -11.46
CA GLU A 304 1.44 14.69 -10.15
C GLU A 304 1.79 16.20 -10.27
N PHE A 305 2.48 16.59 -11.34
CA PHE A 305 2.80 18.00 -11.60
C PHE A 305 1.57 18.84 -11.93
N GLU A 306 0.63 18.30 -12.73
CA GLU A 306 -0.63 18.96 -13.08
C GLU A 306 -1.55 19.06 -11.87
N ARG A 307 -1.63 18.00 -11.06
CA ARG A 307 -2.56 17.92 -9.93
C ARG A 307 -2.11 18.68 -8.69
N PHE A 308 -0.82 18.67 -8.38
CA PHE A 308 -0.30 19.27 -7.14
C PHE A 308 0.49 20.57 -7.37
N GLY A 309 0.98 20.83 -8.57
CA GLY A 309 1.72 22.06 -8.87
C GLY A 309 2.82 22.37 -7.86
N LYS A 310 2.75 23.56 -7.25
CA LYS A 310 3.72 24.00 -6.23
C LYS A 310 3.66 23.20 -4.92
N ALA A 311 2.54 22.54 -4.63
CA ALA A 311 2.37 21.72 -3.45
C ALA A 311 3.02 20.32 -3.56
N LEU A 312 3.46 19.91 -4.77
CA LEU A 312 3.97 18.56 -5.03
C LEU A 312 5.08 18.12 -4.06
N PRO A 313 6.14 18.90 -3.78
CA PRO A 313 7.18 18.47 -2.85
C PRO A 313 6.63 18.20 -1.43
N ALA A 314 5.71 19.04 -0.95
CA ALA A 314 5.06 18.83 0.33
C ALA A 314 4.15 17.60 0.33
N ALA A 315 3.42 17.34 -0.75
CA ALA A 315 2.57 16.17 -0.92
C ALA A 315 3.39 14.86 -0.93
N ILE A 316 4.49 14.82 -1.68
CA ILE A 316 5.42 13.68 -1.68
C ILE A 316 5.93 13.41 -0.26
N VAL A 317 6.46 14.43 0.42
CA VAL A 317 7.02 14.25 1.77
C VAL A 317 5.95 13.80 2.76
N LEU A 318 4.75 14.39 2.71
CA LEU A 318 3.65 14.00 3.60
C LEU A 318 3.20 12.56 3.37
N SER A 319 3.21 12.05 2.13
CA SER A 319 2.88 10.65 1.84
C SER A 319 3.84 9.66 2.49
N PHE A 320 5.08 10.07 2.82
CA PHE A 320 6.09 9.25 3.48
C PHE A 320 6.14 9.41 5.00
N VAL A 321 5.94 10.62 5.52
CA VAL A 321 6.08 10.88 6.96
C VAL A 321 4.74 10.88 7.70
N GLY A 322 3.65 11.07 6.98
CA GLY A 322 2.29 10.90 7.49
C GLY A 322 1.97 9.44 7.82
N GLU A 323 0.79 9.22 8.40
CA GLU A 323 0.28 7.88 8.65
C GLU A 323 -0.21 7.25 7.34
N GLY A 324 0.41 6.15 6.93
CA GLY A 324 0.09 5.47 5.68
C GLY A 324 1.22 4.57 5.18
N LEU A 325 0.93 3.84 4.10
CA LEU A 325 1.85 2.99 3.33
C LEU A 325 2.20 3.73 2.03
N PRO A 326 3.43 4.21 1.84
CA PRO A 326 3.79 4.98 0.66
C PRO A 326 3.83 4.15 -0.62
N LEU A 327 3.30 4.70 -1.71
CA LEU A 327 3.45 4.18 -3.07
C LEU A 327 4.25 5.17 -3.92
N ILE A 328 5.15 4.64 -4.73
CA ILE A 328 5.79 5.32 -5.86
C ILE A 328 5.27 4.68 -7.15
N TYR A 329 4.73 5.48 -8.06
CA TYR A 329 4.41 5.05 -9.41
C TYR A 329 5.64 5.20 -10.31
N ASN A 330 5.88 4.23 -11.19
CA ASN A 330 7.05 4.23 -12.06
C ASN A 330 7.15 5.52 -12.90
N GLY A 331 8.31 6.14 -12.87
CA GLY A 331 8.58 7.41 -13.56
C GLY A 331 8.56 8.63 -12.64
N GLN A 332 7.97 8.58 -11.44
CA GLN A 332 7.99 9.70 -10.50
C GLN A 332 9.42 10.08 -10.09
N GLU A 333 10.30 9.08 -9.89
CA GLU A 333 11.70 9.31 -9.57
C GLU A 333 12.49 9.95 -10.73
N ALA A 334 12.00 9.79 -11.96
CA ALA A 334 12.54 10.48 -13.15
C ALA A 334 11.85 11.82 -13.44
N GLY A 335 10.88 12.22 -12.61
CA GLY A 335 10.07 13.41 -12.82
C GLY A 335 9.30 13.36 -14.14
N ASN A 336 8.65 12.23 -14.44
CA ASN A 336 7.87 12.07 -15.65
C ASN A 336 6.74 13.11 -15.73
N PRO A 337 6.77 14.06 -16.70
CA PRO A 337 5.76 15.11 -16.78
C PRO A 337 4.60 14.73 -17.69
N ARG A 338 4.56 13.51 -18.21
CA ARG A 338 3.60 13.09 -19.22
C ARG A 338 2.56 12.16 -18.66
N ARG A 339 1.32 12.30 -19.13
CA ARG A 339 0.28 11.28 -19.00
C ARG A 339 0.62 10.14 -19.94
N LEU A 340 0.87 8.95 -19.40
CA LEU A 340 1.19 7.78 -20.19
C LEU A 340 -0.07 7.20 -20.84
N LYS A 341 0.04 6.85 -22.12
CA LYS A 341 -1.10 6.30 -22.87
C LYS A 341 -1.49 4.92 -22.34
N PHE A 342 -2.69 4.81 -21.80
CA PHE A 342 -3.15 3.61 -21.08
C PHE A 342 -3.23 2.37 -21.99
N PHE A 343 -3.71 2.53 -23.22
CA PHE A 343 -3.97 1.44 -24.15
C PHE A 343 -2.83 1.19 -25.17
N GLU A 344 -1.72 1.91 -25.00
CA GLU A 344 -0.61 1.88 -25.96
C GLU A 344 0.73 1.64 -25.25
N ARG A 345 1.78 1.36 -26.02
CA ARG A 345 3.15 1.43 -25.52
C ARG A 345 3.62 2.88 -25.58
N ASP A 346 3.88 3.45 -24.42
CA ASP A 346 4.33 4.83 -24.25
C ASP A 346 5.43 4.87 -23.17
N PRO A 347 6.66 4.42 -23.49
CA PRO A 347 7.69 4.21 -22.51
C PRO A 347 8.10 5.50 -21.78
N ILE A 348 8.39 5.36 -20.50
CA ILE A 348 8.90 6.43 -19.65
C ILE A 348 10.25 6.90 -20.17
N GLU A 349 10.42 8.22 -20.28
CA GLU A 349 11.70 8.85 -20.55
C GLU A 349 12.51 8.99 -19.26
N TRP A 350 13.38 8.03 -19.01
CA TRP A 350 14.24 8.03 -17.85
C TRP A 350 15.28 9.13 -17.93
N ARG A 351 15.36 9.95 -16.89
CA ARG A 351 16.31 11.07 -16.78
C ARG A 351 16.68 11.30 -15.32
N ASP A 352 17.80 11.97 -15.11
CA ASP A 352 18.16 12.46 -13.78
C ASP A 352 17.17 13.55 -13.34
N HIS A 353 16.61 13.38 -12.17
CA HIS A 353 15.66 14.33 -11.59
C HIS A 353 15.80 14.39 -10.06
N PRO A 354 15.63 15.56 -9.43
CA PRO A 354 15.74 15.70 -7.97
C PRO A 354 14.82 14.79 -7.17
N ASN A 355 13.70 14.35 -7.74
CA ASN A 355 12.80 13.40 -7.11
C ASN A 355 13.48 12.07 -6.77
N ASN A 356 14.44 11.61 -7.58
CA ASN A 356 15.16 10.36 -7.28
C ASN A 356 15.89 10.44 -5.93
N ASP A 357 16.63 11.52 -5.70
CA ASP A 357 17.32 11.74 -4.44
C ASP A 357 16.35 12.01 -3.29
N LEU A 358 15.27 12.74 -3.54
CA LEU A 358 14.22 12.98 -2.55
C LEU A 358 13.60 11.65 -2.09
N PHE A 359 13.14 10.79 -3.01
CA PHE A 359 12.57 9.49 -2.65
C PHE A 359 13.58 8.61 -1.92
N LYS A 360 14.82 8.53 -2.38
CA LYS A 360 15.88 7.76 -1.72
C LYS A 360 16.11 8.22 -0.29
N ARG A 361 16.19 9.52 -0.04
CA ARG A 361 16.34 10.09 1.29
C ARG A 361 15.11 9.85 2.17
N LEU A 362 13.90 10.02 1.63
CA LEU A 362 12.65 9.79 2.35
C LEU A 362 12.50 8.32 2.78
N ILE A 363 12.83 7.40 1.88
CA ILE A 363 12.78 5.95 2.18
C ILE A 363 13.79 5.62 3.30
N ALA A 364 15.03 6.07 3.17
CA ALA A 364 16.05 5.84 4.19
C ALA A 364 15.64 6.44 5.55
N PHE A 365 15.11 7.66 5.55
CA PHE A 365 14.61 8.34 6.75
C PHE A 365 13.44 7.57 7.38
N ARG A 366 12.43 7.18 6.59
CA ARG A 366 11.29 6.42 7.10
C ARG A 366 11.71 5.09 7.72
N LYS A 367 12.60 4.35 7.07
CA LYS A 367 13.10 3.06 7.57
C LYS A 367 13.92 3.20 8.86
N SER A 368 14.67 4.29 9.00
CA SER A 368 15.45 4.56 10.20
C SER A 368 14.61 5.02 11.39
N HIS A 369 13.35 5.43 11.20
CA HIS A 369 12.45 5.92 12.23
C HIS A 369 11.24 4.98 12.43
N PRO A 370 11.26 4.05 13.42
CA PRO A 370 10.13 3.15 13.71
C PRO A 370 8.81 3.86 13.97
N ALA A 371 8.82 5.09 14.45
CA ALA A 371 7.62 5.90 14.59
C ALA A 371 6.88 6.09 13.24
N LEU A 372 7.60 6.09 12.11
CA LEU A 372 7.06 6.27 10.77
C LEU A 372 6.65 4.96 10.07
N TRP A 373 6.93 3.80 10.65
CA TRP A 373 6.63 2.53 9.99
C TRP A 373 5.13 2.36 9.72
N ASN A 374 4.78 1.36 8.91
CA ASN A 374 3.41 1.03 8.56
C ASN A 374 2.63 0.51 9.78
N ALA A 375 1.32 0.62 9.74
CA ALA A 375 0.46 0.03 10.77
C ALA A 375 0.64 -1.51 10.81
N PRO A 376 0.57 -2.13 11.99
CA PRO A 376 0.47 -1.55 13.33
C PRO A 376 1.83 -1.23 13.99
N TRP A 377 2.93 -1.31 13.24
CA TRP A 377 4.29 -1.17 13.78
C TRP A 377 4.70 0.28 14.02
N GLY A 378 4.17 1.22 13.25
CA GLY A 378 4.41 2.65 13.41
C GLY A 378 3.63 3.26 14.57
N ALA A 379 3.65 4.60 14.63
CA ALA A 379 2.85 5.40 15.55
C ALA A 379 1.74 6.12 14.80
N ALA A 380 0.59 6.28 15.44
CA ALA A 380 -0.44 7.20 14.96
C ALA A 380 0.09 8.66 14.98
N MET A 381 -0.52 9.50 14.14
CA MET A 381 -0.24 10.94 14.16
C MET A 381 -0.92 11.59 15.36
N THR A 382 -0.15 12.32 16.17
CA THR A 382 -0.67 13.19 17.22
C THR A 382 -0.65 14.63 16.71
N PRO A 383 -1.81 15.26 16.49
CA PRO A 383 -1.85 16.67 16.06
C PRO A 383 -1.14 17.58 17.04
N VAL A 384 -0.44 18.58 16.52
CA VAL A 384 0.16 19.67 17.30
C VAL A 384 -0.58 20.96 16.95
N VAL A 385 -1.14 21.61 17.97
CA VAL A 385 -1.88 22.87 17.77
C VAL A 385 -0.89 23.98 17.45
N ASN A 386 -1.09 24.67 16.33
CA ASN A 386 -0.27 25.80 15.89
C ASN A 386 -1.12 27.06 15.64
N SER A 387 -0.46 28.22 15.50
CA SER A 387 -1.13 29.52 15.34
C SER A 387 -1.76 29.76 13.96
N ALA A 388 -1.60 28.82 12.98
CA ALA A 388 -2.15 28.93 11.64
C ALA A 388 -2.83 27.60 11.19
N PRO A 389 -3.84 27.09 11.93
CA PRO A 389 -4.34 25.72 11.79
C PRO A 389 -5.03 25.42 10.47
N THR A 390 -5.51 26.43 9.72
CA THR A 390 -6.10 26.25 8.39
C THR A 390 -5.06 26.25 7.26
N LYS A 391 -3.82 26.70 7.55
CA LYS A 391 -2.74 26.80 6.55
C LYS A 391 -1.60 25.82 6.80
N VAL A 392 -1.35 25.47 8.07
CA VAL A 392 -0.23 24.62 8.47
C VAL A 392 -0.72 23.36 9.15
N LEU A 393 -0.41 22.21 8.53
CA LEU A 393 -0.52 20.90 9.15
C LEU A 393 0.70 20.67 10.04
N SER A 394 0.50 20.36 11.32
CA SER A 394 1.58 20.01 12.23
C SER A 394 1.20 18.82 13.11
N PHE A 395 2.12 17.86 13.25
CA PHE A 395 1.90 16.65 14.01
C PHE A 395 3.20 16.01 14.51
N VAL A 396 3.07 15.17 15.51
CA VAL A 396 4.13 14.30 16.02
C VAL A 396 3.75 12.84 15.76
N ARG A 397 4.73 12.04 15.37
CA ARG A 397 4.68 10.57 15.45
C ARG A 397 5.78 10.13 16.43
N ALA A 398 5.42 9.40 17.48
CA ALA A 398 6.37 9.00 18.51
C ALA A 398 6.12 7.56 18.97
N LYS A 399 7.19 6.76 19.04
CA LYS A 399 7.15 5.36 19.47
C LYS A 399 8.50 4.92 20.03
N ASN A 400 8.51 4.36 21.25
CA ASN A 400 9.70 3.74 21.85
C ASN A 400 10.93 4.66 21.86
N GLY A 401 10.75 5.94 22.19
CA GLY A 401 11.84 6.92 22.23
C GLY A 401 12.21 7.56 20.88
N ASP A 402 11.69 7.02 19.78
CA ASP A 402 11.80 7.65 18.46
C ASP A 402 10.67 8.66 18.27
N LYS A 403 10.99 9.87 17.82
CA LYS A 403 10.00 10.93 17.63
C LYS A 403 10.31 11.76 16.39
N VAL A 404 9.30 11.92 15.56
CA VAL A 404 9.34 12.77 14.37
C VAL A 404 8.26 13.85 14.52
N PHE A 405 8.67 15.11 14.43
CA PHE A 405 7.79 16.27 14.38
C PHE A 405 7.80 16.85 12.97
N ALA A 406 6.63 16.98 12.35
CA ALA A 406 6.50 17.45 10.98
C ALA A 406 5.55 18.64 10.87
N LEU A 407 5.93 19.59 10.02
CA LEU A 407 5.17 20.80 9.72
C LEU A 407 5.10 20.98 8.20
N PHE A 408 3.91 21.31 7.71
CA PHE A 408 3.64 21.54 6.28
C PHE A 408 2.85 22.84 6.13
N ASN A 409 3.44 23.85 5.51
CA ASN A 409 2.69 25.01 5.04
C ASN A 409 2.04 24.63 3.70
N LEU A 410 0.76 24.32 3.75
CA LEU A 410 -0.05 23.94 2.61
C LEU A 410 -0.85 25.14 2.06
N SER A 411 -0.19 26.29 1.99
CA SER A 411 -0.76 27.53 1.45
C SER A 411 0.23 28.29 0.58
N GLY A 412 -0.30 29.19 -0.26
CA GLY A 412 0.49 30.08 -1.11
C GLY A 412 1.18 31.24 -0.40
N ASP A 413 0.99 31.40 0.92
CA ASP A 413 1.55 32.48 1.71
C ASP A 413 2.64 31.96 2.66
N PRO A 414 3.69 32.75 2.95
CA PRO A 414 4.63 32.40 4.01
C PRO A 414 3.92 32.40 5.39
N GLN A 415 4.27 31.46 6.25
CA GLN A 415 3.72 31.34 7.60
C GLN A 415 4.82 31.45 8.65
N THR A 416 4.51 32.06 9.78
CA THR A 416 5.31 32.00 11.01
C THR A 416 4.42 31.43 12.09
N VAL A 417 4.72 30.21 12.54
CA VAL A 417 3.87 29.50 13.50
C VAL A 417 4.52 29.35 14.85
N SER A 418 3.70 29.44 15.89
CA SER A 418 4.01 29.09 17.27
C SER A 418 3.13 27.90 17.69
N PHE A 419 3.49 27.27 18.81
CA PHE A 419 2.82 26.07 19.32
C PHE A 419 2.27 26.34 20.71
N THR A 420 1.10 25.75 21.02
CA THR A 420 0.40 25.98 22.30
C THR A 420 0.50 24.80 23.25
N ASP A 421 0.81 23.60 22.75
CA ASP A 421 0.94 22.37 23.52
C ASP A 421 2.31 21.72 23.38
N GLY A 422 2.64 20.78 24.26
CA GLY A 422 3.96 20.21 24.43
C GLY A 422 4.31 18.91 23.69
N PRO A 423 3.47 18.28 22.83
CA PRO A 423 3.90 17.03 22.15
C PRO A 423 5.11 17.27 21.22
N SER A 424 5.27 18.48 20.72
CA SER A 424 6.38 18.88 19.86
C SER A 424 7.66 19.26 20.59
N ASP A 425 7.64 19.47 21.92
CA ASP A 425 8.84 19.91 22.66
C ASP A 425 9.98 18.88 22.53
N GLY A 426 11.20 19.35 22.27
CA GLY A 426 12.37 18.48 22.16
C GLY A 426 13.50 19.04 21.32
N SER A 427 14.62 18.29 21.33
CA SER A 427 15.78 18.55 20.48
C SER A 427 15.70 17.67 19.24
N TYR A 428 15.88 18.23 18.08
CA TYR A 428 15.70 17.57 16.79
C TYR A 428 16.85 17.86 15.84
N VAL A 429 16.93 17.00 14.81
CA VAL A 429 17.72 17.21 13.60
C VAL A 429 16.78 17.34 12.43
N ASP A 430 16.96 18.34 11.58
CA ASP A 430 16.13 18.56 10.39
C ASP A 430 16.50 17.59 9.27
N PHE A 431 15.51 16.95 8.70
CA PHE A 431 15.65 16.05 7.54
C PHE A 431 16.27 16.75 6.32
N ALA A 432 15.99 18.04 6.13
CA ALA A 432 16.41 18.76 4.93
C ALA A 432 17.92 18.97 4.87
N ASP A 433 18.53 19.42 5.96
CA ASP A 433 19.91 19.90 6.00
C ASP A 433 20.76 19.37 7.17
N GLY A 434 20.17 18.56 8.06
CA GLY A 434 20.86 18.02 9.23
C GLY A 434 21.06 19.04 10.36
N SER A 435 20.48 20.23 10.28
CA SER A 435 20.62 21.26 11.31
C SER A 435 19.92 20.86 12.61
N ALA A 436 20.55 21.18 13.75
CA ALA A 436 19.95 20.97 15.06
C ALA A 436 18.94 22.08 15.38
N LEU A 437 17.80 21.70 15.93
CA LEU A 437 16.74 22.63 16.32
C LEU A 437 16.11 22.21 17.65
N MET A 438 16.02 23.15 18.58
CA MET A 438 15.24 22.99 19.81
C MET A 438 13.83 23.55 19.60
N ILE A 439 12.82 22.74 19.82
CA ILE A 439 11.41 23.14 19.81
C ILE A 439 10.91 23.23 21.25
N THR A 440 10.32 24.34 21.57
CA THR A 440 9.64 24.64 22.85
C THR A 440 8.39 25.47 22.57
N ARG A 441 7.56 25.71 23.57
CA ARG A 441 6.41 26.63 23.45
C ARG A 441 6.78 28.05 23.05
N ALA A 442 8.02 28.49 23.32
CA ALA A 442 8.53 29.83 22.95
C ALA A 442 9.07 29.85 21.51
N THR A 443 9.21 28.70 20.87
CA THR A 443 9.79 28.61 19.53
C THR A 443 8.75 29.01 18.47
N THR A 444 9.22 29.85 17.52
CA THR A 444 8.48 30.11 16.29
C THR A 444 9.21 29.51 15.09
N VAL A 445 8.46 28.93 14.15
CA VAL A 445 9.00 28.33 12.93
C VAL A 445 8.49 29.09 11.71
N LYS A 446 9.42 29.55 10.86
CA LYS A 446 9.11 30.18 9.58
C LYS A 446 9.02 29.12 8.48
N LEU A 447 7.96 29.15 7.70
CA LEU A 447 7.69 28.25 6.59
C LEU A 447 7.41 29.08 5.34
N ALA A 448 8.18 28.85 4.28
CA ALA A 448 7.88 29.42 2.97
C ALA A 448 6.56 28.85 2.41
N PRO A 449 5.95 29.47 1.39
CA PRO A 449 4.80 28.89 0.71
C PRO A 449 5.06 27.46 0.23
N TRP A 450 4.11 26.55 0.44
CA TRP A 450 4.17 25.15 -0.02
C TRP A 450 5.42 24.41 0.44
N SER A 451 5.95 24.77 1.63
CA SER A 451 7.15 24.16 2.19
C SER A 451 6.85 23.27 3.39
N TYR A 452 7.84 22.49 3.79
CA TYR A 452 7.75 21.62 4.94
C TYR A 452 9.01 21.70 5.82
N ARG A 453 8.89 21.26 7.07
CA ARG A 453 10.00 20.85 7.94
C ARG A 453 9.68 19.50 8.56
N VAL A 454 10.62 18.60 8.51
CA VAL A 454 10.55 17.28 9.13
C VAL A 454 11.72 17.14 10.08
N LEU A 455 11.43 17.03 11.35
CA LEU A 455 12.38 17.08 12.45
C LEU A 455 12.35 15.73 13.18
N ALA A 456 13.49 15.08 13.35
CA ALA A 456 13.57 13.83 14.10
C ALA A 456 14.49 13.96 15.30
N THR A 457 14.17 13.30 16.41
CA THR A 457 15.10 13.21 17.55
C THR A 457 16.37 12.48 17.13
N SER A 458 17.54 13.01 17.52
CA SER A 458 18.82 12.30 17.36
C SER A 458 18.79 10.99 18.14
N ARG A 459 19.24 9.93 17.51
CA ARG A 459 19.46 8.62 18.13
C ARG A 459 20.87 8.48 18.68
#